data_0866141d22326e98273fd071071c6a9a
#
_entry.id   0866141d22326e98273fd071071c6a9a
#
_cell.length_a   1.000
_cell.length_b   1.000
_cell.length_c   1.000
_cell.angle_alpha   90.00
_cell.angle_beta   90.00
_cell.angle_gamma   90.00
#
_symmetry.space_group_name_H-M   'P 1'
#
loop_
_entity.id
_entity.type
_entity.pdbx_description
1 polymer ?
#
loop_
_entity_poly.entity_id
_entity_poly.type
_entity_poly.pdbx_seq_one_letter_code
_entity_poly.pdbx_strand_id
1 'polypeptide(L)'
;EVYSKHPGRFGVIKPFDSQSEAVADEITEWAQTPGVVGARLMLRDESGGADDPGVNRMLAAGAQAGIPMNVMGTGKLPLFLELARLHPNTQLVIDHVGLPQPMEPPAPPEPFADLADVIALAACDNVSIKISGACTLSHQSFPYPDIWEPLRKVFDAFGFDRCMWGTDWTRASGVLNYEQGVEAFRVTDQLSDSERS
;
A
#
# COMPACT_ATOMS: atom_id res chain seq x y z
N GLU A 1 -14.81 10.06 -14.28
CA GLU A 1 -16.16 10.61 -13.96
C GLU A 1 -16.20 11.19 -12.54
N VAL A 2 -15.84 10.44 -11.47
CA VAL A 2 -15.88 10.93 -10.07
C VAL A 2 -14.95 12.13 -9.88
N TYR A 3 -13.70 12.05 -10.34
CA TYR A 3 -12.75 13.15 -10.28
C TYR A 3 -13.28 14.41 -10.99
N SER A 4 -13.86 14.25 -12.19
CA SER A 4 -14.39 15.39 -12.97
C SER A 4 -15.57 16.09 -12.28
N LYS A 5 -16.35 15.35 -11.48
CA LYS A 5 -17.47 15.91 -10.69
C LYS A 5 -17.01 16.56 -9.39
N HIS A 6 -15.86 16.12 -8.85
CA HIS A 6 -15.34 16.57 -7.56
C HIS A 6 -13.83 16.85 -7.64
N PRO A 7 -13.39 17.83 -8.44
CA PRO A 7 -11.97 18.10 -8.64
C PRO A 7 -11.31 18.49 -7.31
N GLY A 8 -10.10 17.97 -7.10
CA GLY A 8 -9.32 18.21 -5.89
C GLY A 8 -9.74 17.41 -4.64
N ARG A 9 -10.79 16.57 -4.74
CA ARG A 9 -11.23 15.71 -3.61
C ARG A 9 -10.77 14.26 -3.73
N PHE A 10 -10.35 13.83 -4.90
CA PHE A 10 -9.95 12.45 -5.19
C PHE A 10 -8.64 12.42 -5.94
N GLY A 11 -7.73 11.52 -5.54
CA GLY A 11 -6.63 11.05 -6.36
C GLY A 11 -6.99 9.72 -7.03
N VAL A 12 -6.53 9.50 -8.25
CA VAL A 12 -6.87 8.30 -9.01
C VAL A 12 -5.63 7.46 -9.26
N ILE A 13 -5.74 6.18 -8.95
CA ILE A 13 -4.74 5.15 -9.22
C ILE A 13 -5.44 4.00 -9.94
N LYS A 14 -4.82 3.43 -10.97
CA LYS A 14 -5.32 2.20 -11.60
C LYS A 14 -4.22 1.15 -11.72
N PRO A 15 -4.58 -0.15 -11.74
CA PRO A 15 -3.63 -1.21 -12.06
C PRO A 15 -3.29 -1.22 -13.54
N PHE A 16 -2.05 -1.67 -13.84
CA PHE A 16 -1.57 -1.92 -15.18
C PHE A 16 -1.12 -3.37 -15.30
N ASP A 17 -1.12 -3.88 -16.52
CA ASP A 17 -0.62 -5.21 -16.83
C ASP A 17 0.88 -5.13 -17.15
N SER A 18 1.70 -5.67 -16.27
CA SER A 18 3.16 -5.71 -16.46
C SER A 18 3.58 -6.55 -17.68
N GLN A 19 2.71 -7.45 -18.16
CA GLN A 19 2.99 -8.28 -19.34
C GLN A 19 2.70 -7.53 -20.66
N SER A 20 2.02 -6.38 -20.61
CA SER A 20 1.83 -5.54 -21.81
C SER A 20 3.17 -4.98 -22.29
N GLU A 21 3.48 -5.17 -23.57
CA GLU A 21 4.66 -4.53 -24.17
C GLU A 21 4.53 -3.00 -24.19
N ALA A 22 3.31 -2.47 -24.21
CA ALA A 22 2.99 -1.05 -24.24
C ALA A 22 2.91 -0.41 -22.84
N VAL A 23 3.16 -1.16 -21.75
CA VAL A 23 2.91 -0.68 -20.38
C VAL A 23 3.62 0.63 -20.05
N ALA A 24 4.81 0.87 -20.60
CA ALA A 24 5.55 2.11 -20.36
C ALA A 24 4.86 3.32 -20.99
N ASP A 25 4.37 3.18 -22.21
CA ASP A 25 3.61 4.23 -22.91
C ASP A 25 2.27 4.47 -22.25
N GLU A 26 1.59 3.38 -21.84
CA GLU A 26 0.31 3.45 -21.13
C GLU A 26 0.44 4.21 -19.79
N ILE A 27 1.51 3.99 -19.03
CA ILE A 27 1.78 4.71 -17.76
C ILE A 27 2.12 6.17 -18.04
N THR A 28 2.89 6.44 -19.08
CA THR A 28 3.24 7.81 -19.48
C THR A 28 2.00 8.61 -19.88
N GLU A 29 1.11 8.03 -20.67
CA GLU A 29 -0.18 8.64 -21.03
C GLU A 29 -1.09 8.81 -19.80
N TRP A 30 -1.15 7.80 -18.95
CA TRP A 30 -1.93 7.83 -17.72
C TRP A 30 -1.52 8.98 -16.80
N ALA A 31 -0.24 9.21 -16.64
CA ALA A 31 0.30 10.27 -15.80
C ALA A 31 -0.14 11.68 -16.24
N GLN A 32 -0.51 11.88 -17.52
CA GLN A 32 -1.05 13.14 -18.03
C GLN A 32 -2.55 13.32 -17.73
N THR A 33 -3.22 12.29 -17.23
CA THR A 33 -4.66 12.36 -16.94
C THR A 33 -4.92 13.18 -15.67
N PRO A 34 -5.82 14.17 -15.70
CA PRO A 34 -6.14 14.98 -14.53
C PRO A 34 -6.61 14.14 -13.34
N GLY A 35 -6.01 14.37 -12.17
CA GLY A 35 -6.33 13.68 -10.93
C GLY A 35 -5.54 12.41 -10.69
N VAL A 36 -4.68 12.00 -11.60
CA VAL A 36 -3.77 10.87 -11.37
C VAL A 36 -2.75 11.21 -10.30
N VAL A 37 -2.59 10.29 -9.34
CA VAL A 37 -1.62 10.39 -8.25
C VAL A 37 -0.71 9.16 -8.16
N GLY A 38 -0.82 8.23 -9.09
CA GLY A 38 0.01 7.03 -9.14
C GLY A 38 -0.52 5.96 -10.09
N ALA A 39 0.24 4.89 -10.21
CA ALA A 39 -0.13 3.66 -10.89
C ALA A 39 0.01 2.47 -9.95
N ARG A 40 -0.56 1.31 -10.28
CA ARG A 40 -0.48 0.12 -9.43
C ARG A 40 0.10 -1.06 -10.18
N LEU A 41 1.11 -1.69 -9.58
CA LEU A 41 1.65 -2.98 -9.95
C LEU A 41 1.01 -4.06 -9.08
N MET A 42 0.40 -5.06 -9.72
CA MET A 42 -0.18 -6.23 -9.06
C MET A 42 0.77 -7.41 -9.27
N LEU A 43 1.54 -7.78 -8.25
CA LEU A 43 2.39 -8.97 -8.30
C LEU A 43 1.55 -10.20 -7.98
N ARG A 44 1.23 -10.96 -9.01
CA ARG A 44 0.52 -12.24 -8.93
C ARG A 44 1.52 -13.40 -8.86
N ASP A 45 1.03 -14.62 -8.69
CA ASP A 45 1.90 -15.81 -8.63
C ASP A 45 2.61 -16.06 -9.96
N GLU A 46 2.00 -15.67 -11.08
CA GLU A 46 2.59 -15.75 -12.42
C GLU A 46 3.60 -14.64 -12.71
N SER A 47 3.67 -13.60 -11.87
CA SER A 47 4.68 -12.56 -12.01
C SER A 47 6.06 -13.17 -11.76
N GLY A 48 7.03 -12.80 -12.58
CA GLY A 48 8.42 -13.22 -12.43
C GLY A 48 9.05 -12.68 -11.14
N GLY A 49 10.35 -12.95 -10.98
CA GLY A 49 11.16 -12.37 -9.92
C GLY A 49 11.50 -10.90 -10.18
N ALA A 50 12.52 -10.40 -9.48
CA ALA A 50 13.01 -9.04 -9.66
C ALA A 50 13.63 -8.78 -11.05
N ASP A 51 13.93 -9.84 -11.79
CA ASP A 51 14.43 -9.82 -13.17
C ASP A 51 13.31 -9.81 -14.24
N ASP A 52 12.03 -9.84 -13.83
CA ASP A 52 10.89 -9.76 -14.77
C ASP A 52 10.97 -8.49 -15.61
N PRO A 53 11.09 -8.60 -16.97
CA PRO A 53 11.26 -7.44 -17.81
C PRO A 53 10.05 -6.51 -17.81
N GLY A 54 8.84 -7.05 -17.65
CA GLY A 54 7.59 -6.28 -17.61
C GLY A 54 7.46 -5.48 -16.33
N VAL A 55 7.75 -6.10 -15.17
CA VAL A 55 7.82 -5.42 -13.88
C VAL A 55 8.85 -4.29 -13.92
N ASN A 56 10.05 -4.57 -14.43
CA ASN A 56 11.12 -3.57 -14.53
C ASN A 56 10.75 -2.40 -15.47
N ARG A 57 10.11 -2.69 -16.63
CA ARG A 57 9.61 -1.62 -17.52
C ARG A 57 8.58 -0.74 -16.83
N MET A 58 7.65 -1.36 -16.10
CA MET A 58 6.59 -0.67 -15.40
C MET A 58 7.12 0.26 -14.30
N LEU A 59 8.07 -0.21 -13.49
CA LEU A 59 8.70 0.58 -12.43
C LEU A 59 9.53 1.73 -13.00
N ALA A 60 10.30 1.48 -14.06
CA ALA A 60 11.06 2.50 -14.75
C ALA A 60 10.15 3.60 -15.36
N ALA A 61 9.02 3.21 -15.94
CA ALA A 61 8.04 4.14 -16.49
C ALA A 61 7.43 5.04 -15.41
N GLY A 62 7.12 4.50 -14.21
CA GLY A 62 6.66 5.28 -13.06
C GLY A 62 7.67 6.37 -12.67
N ALA A 63 8.97 6.03 -12.58
CA ALA A 63 10.02 6.98 -12.29
C ALA A 63 10.13 8.07 -13.36
N GLN A 64 10.08 7.68 -14.64
CA GLN A 64 10.16 8.64 -15.78
C GLN A 64 8.94 9.57 -15.81
N ALA A 65 7.76 9.05 -15.52
CA ALA A 65 6.52 9.83 -15.47
C ALA A 65 6.37 10.67 -14.20
N GLY A 66 7.26 10.48 -13.20
CA GLY A 66 7.22 11.18 -11.91
C GLY A 66 6.03 10.82 -11.05
N ILE A 67 5.47 9.62 -11.19
CA ILE A 67 4.34 9.14 -10.38
C ILE A 67 4.73 7.91 -9.54
N PRO A 68 4.25 7.82 -8.28
CA PRO A 68 4.50 6.67 -7.44
C PRO A 68 3.83 5.40 -7.96
N MET A 69 4.48 4.28 -7.69
CA MET A 69 4.02 2.94 -8.05
C MET A 69 3.52 2.22 -6.80
N ASN A 70 2.20 2.08 -6.68
CA ASN A 70 1.61 1.24 -5.65
C ASN A 70 1.91 -0.23 -5.96
N VAL A 71 2.40 -0.96 -4.97
CA VAL A 71 2.77 -2.37 -5.13
C VAL A 71 1.90 -3.23 -4.23
N MET A 72 1.24 -4.21 -4.83
CA MET A 72 0.39 -5.16 -4.15
C MET A 72 0.76 -6.60 -4.53
N GLY A 73 0.93 -7.46 -3.54
CA GLY A 73 1.22 -8.88 -3.72
C GLY A 73 1.42 -9.57 -2.38
N THR A 74 0.48 -10.42 -2.00
CA THR A 74 0.55 -11.20 -0.76
C THR A 74 1.75 -12.14 -0.78
N GLY A 75 2.51 -12.17 0.32
CA GLY A 75 3.69 -13.06 0.44
C GLY A 75 4.88 -12.66 -0.45
N LYS A 76 4.90 -11.43 -0.99
CA LYS A 76 5.95 -10.96 -1.92
C LYS A 76 6.91 -9.93 -1.29
N LEU A 77 6.90 -9.76 0.04
CA LEU A 77 7.73 -8.74 0.72
C LEU A 77 9.23 -8.81 0.39
N PRO A 78 9.88 -9.99 0.33
CA PRO A 78 11.28 -10.09 -0.10
C PRO A 78 11.49 -9.56 -1.52
N LEU A 79 10.57 -9.85 -2.45
CA LEU A 79 10.61 -9.33 -3.82
C LEU A 79 10.43 -7.80 -3.85
N PHE A 80 9.54 -7.25 -3.01
CA PHE A 80 9.39 -5.79 -2.90
C PHE A 80 10.69 -5.11 -2.47
N LEU A 81 11.40 -5.70 -1.51
CA LEU A 81 12.69 -5.19 -1.05
C LEU A 81 13.74 -5.21 -2.16
N GLU A 82 13.78 -6.28 -2.94
CA GLU A 82 14.68 -6.40 -4.08
C GLU A 82 14.37 -5.37 -5.16
N LEU A 83 13.09 -5.23 -5.54
CA LEU A 83 12.63 -4.24 -6.51
C LEU A 83 12.90 -2.79 -6.05
N ALA A 84 12.72 -2.48 -4.77
CA ALA A 84 13.02 -1.17 -4.21
C ALA A 84 14.50 -0.80 -4.37
N ARG A 85 15.39 -1.77 -4.16
CA ARG A 85 16.84 -1.59 -4.34
C ARG A 85 17.26 -1.47 -5.80
N LEU A 86 16.62 -2.21 -6.70
CA LEU A 86 16.89 -2.16 -8.14
C LEU A 86 16.39 -0.87 -8.78
N HIS A 87 15.32 -0.28 -8.23
CA HIS A 87 14.67 0.93 -8.76
C HIS A 87 14.69 2.08 -7.75
N PRO A 88 15.87 2.59 -7.34
CA PRO A 88 15.99 3.61 -6.29
C PRO A 88 15.34 4.96 -6.68
N ASN A 89 15.13 5.20 -7.96
CA ASN A 89 14.47 6.41 -8.47
C ASN A 89 12.94 6.28 -8.60
N THR A 90 12.39 5.09 -8.35
CA THR A 90 10.95 4.84 -8.38
C THR A 90 10.41 4.92 -6.96
N GLN A 91 9.48 5.84 -6.68
CA GLN A 91 8.77 5.86 -5.42
C GLN A 91 7.80 4.66 -5.38
N LEU A 92 8.04 3.73 -4.48
CA LEU A 92 7.18 2.58 -4.23
C LEU A 92 6.24 2.86 -3.04
N VAL A 93 5.00 2.45 -3.17
CA VAL A 93 3.99 2.55 -2.11
C VAL A 93 3.42 1.15 -1.86
N ILE A 94 3.75 0.57 -0.71
CA ILE A 94 3.29 -0.77 -0.34
C ILE A 94 1.83 -0.70 0.12
N ASP A 95 0.96 -1.44 -0.56
CA ASP A 95 -0.46 -1.50 -0.20
C ASP A 95 -0.69 -2.36 1.06
N HIS A 96 -1.67 -1.96 1.90
CA HIS A 96 -2.27 -2.75 2.98
C HIS A 96 -1.28 -3.34 4.00
N VAL A 97 -0.35 -2.51 4.49
CA VAL A 97 0.74 -2.90 5.41
C VAL A 97 1.69 -3.95 4.81
N GLY A 98 1.50 -4.35 3.55
CA GLY A 98 2.21 -5.46 2.91
C GLY A 98 1.80 -6.84 3.43
N LEU A 99 0.81 -6.94 4.30
CA LEU A 99 0.39 -8.16 4.98
C LEU A 99 -0.86 -8.77 4.34
N PRO A 100 -1.03 -10.11 4.43
CA PRO A 100 -2.27 -10.78 4.03
C PRO A 100 -3.44 -10.28 4.88
N GLN A 101 -4.47 -9.73 4.23
CA GLN A 101 -5.66 -9.24 4.93
C GLN A 101 -6.92 -9.98 4.46
N PRO A 102 -7.83 -10.35 5.36
CA PRO A 102 -8.99 -11.17 5.03
C PRO A 102 -10.06 -10.38 4.27
N MET A 103 -10.80 -11.06 3.41
CA MET A 103 -12.04 -10.54 2.79
C MET A 103 -13.25 -10.71 3.72
N GLU A 104 -13.21 -11.69 4.60
CA GLU A 104 -14.24 -12.06 5.57
C GLU A 104 -13.56 -12.50 6.88
N PRO A 105 -14.23 -12.35 8.05
CA PRO A 105 -13.71 -12.86 9.31
C PRO A 105 -13.52 -14.39 9.30
N PRO A 106 -12.60 -14.93 10.07
CA PRO A 106 -11.74 -14.24 11.06
C PRO A 106 -10.48 -13.65 10.44
N ALA A 107 -9.76 -12.84 11.21
CA ALA A 107 -8.38 -12.44 10.89
C ALA A 107 -7.49 -13.70 10.74
N PRO A 108 -6.39 -13.64 9.96
CA PRO A 108 -5.42 -14.74 9.86
C PRO A 108 -4.92 -15.16 11.25
N PRO A 109 -4.58 -16.43 11.50
CA PRO A 109 -4.12 -16.88 12.83
C PRO A 109 -2.93 -16.07 13.37
N GLU A 110 -1.99 -15.72 12.53
CA GLU A 110 -0.82 -14.89 12.85
C GLU A 110 -0.75 -13.70 11.87
N PRO A 111 -1.59 -12.67 12.05
CA PRO A 111 -1.76 -11.62 11.06
C PRO A 111 -0.51 -10.76 10.84
N PHE A 112 0.44 -10.78 11.78
CA PHE A 112 1.70 -10.04 11.73
C PHE A 112 2.94 -10.96 11.63
N ALA A 113 2.79 -12.19 11.13
CA ALA A 113 3.89 -13.14 11.00
C ALA A 113 5.06 -12.55 10.18
N ASP A 114 4.75 -11.85 9.08
CA ASP A 114 5.74 -11.28 8.16
C ASP A 114 6.14 -9.84 8.54
N LEU A 115 5.86 -9.37 9.76
CA LEU A 115 6.13 -7.99 10.19
C LEU A 115 7.62 -7.61 10.08
N ALA A 116 8.52 -8.56 10.30
CA ALA A 116 9.96 -8.32 10.15
C ALA A 116 10.35 -7.95 8.71
N ASP A 117 9.73 -8.60 7.73
CA ASP A 117 9.95 -8.31 6.31
C ASP A 117 9.33 -6.96 5.92
N VAL A 118 8.17 -6.61 6.50
CA VAL A 118 7.58 -5.26 6.34
C VAL A 118 8.57 -4.20 6.83
N ILE A 119 9.11 -4.37 8.04
CA ILE A 119 10.06 -3.43 8.66
C ILE A 119 11.34 -3.31 7.83
N ALA A 120 11.82 -4.42 7.22
CA ALA A 120 13.01 -4.40 6.38
C ALA A 120 12.90 -3.46 5.17
N LEU A 121 11.68 -3.24 4.65
CA LEU A 121 11.42 -2.32 3.54
C LEU A 121 11.73 -0.86 3.91
N ALA A 122 11.65 -0.50 5.18
CA ALA A 122 11.92 0.86 5.66
C ALA A 122 13.38 1.30 5.44
N ALA A 123 14.30 0.35 5.22
CA ALA A 123 15.70 0.64 4.87
C ALA A 123 15.87 1.26 3.47
N CYS A 124 14.82 1.25 2.65
CA CYS A 124 14.81 1.88 1.32
C CYS A 124 14.06 3.22 1.40
N ASP A 125 14.76 4.33 1.17
CA ASP A 125 14.18 5.68 1.27
C ASP A 125 13.07 5.94 0.25
N ASN A 126 13.09 5.21 -0.87
CA ASN A 126 12.08 5.27 -1.92
C ASN A 126 10.83 4.41 -1.63
N VAL A 127 10.67 3.89 -0.41
CA VAL A 127 9.50 3.09 -0.02
C VAL A 127 8.66 3.82 1.02
N SER A 128 7.38 3.96 0.72
CA SER A 128 6.31 4.36 1.64
C SER A 128 5.31 3.22 1.83
N ILE A 129 4.52 3.27 2.89
CA ILE A 129 3.59 2.19 3.23
C ILE A 129 2.20 2.70 3.54
N LYS A 130 1.17 2.00 3.07
CA LYS A 130 -0.22 2.27 3.43
C LYS A 130 -0.63 1.43 4.63
N ILE A 131 -1.04 2.11 5.68
CA ILE A 131 -1.65 1.51 6.87
C ILE A 131 -3.16 1.30 6.61
N SER A 132 -3.48 0.84 5.41
CA SER A 132 -4.87 0.67 5.00
C SER A 132 -5.39 -0.72 5.36
N GLY A 133 -6.62 -0.76 5.86
CA GLY A 133 -7.30 -1.98 6.27
C GLY A 133 -6.72 -2.67 7.51
N ALA A 134 -5.80 -2.04 8.24
CA ALA A 134 -5.09 -2.64 9.36
C ALA A 134 -6.03 -3.20 10.47
N CYS A 135 -7.19 -2.58 10.68
CA CYS A 135 -8.19 -3.07 11.65
C CYS A 135 -8.70 -4.48 11.34
N THR A 136 -8.62 -4.93 10.09
CA THR A 136 -9.06 -6.28 9.71
C THR A 136 -8.08 -7.39 10.13
N LEU A 137 -6.89 -7.00 10.61
CA LEU A 137 -5.90 -7.92 11.17
C LEU A 137 -6.12 -8.21 12.66
N SER A 138 -7.07 -7.53 13.31
CA SER A 138 -7.33 -7.69 14.72
C SER A 138 -8.11 -8.98 15.03
N HIS A 139 -7.73 -9.66 16.12
CA HIS A 139 -8.50 -10.74 16.74
C HIS A 139 -9.46 -10.22 17.82
N GLN A 140 -9.43 -8.92 18.11
CA GLN A 140 -10.25 -8.29 19.13
C GLN A 140 -11.31 -7.38 18.51
N SER A 141 -12.39 -7.15 19.23
CA SER A 141 -13.43 -6.22 18.83
C SER A 141 -12.91 -4.76 18.84
N PHE A 142 -13.64 -3.87 18.16
CA PHE A 142 -13.40 -2.43 18.28
C PHE A 142 -13.15 -2.02 19.76
N PRO A 143 -12.13 -1.22 20.05
CA PRO A 143 -11.27 -0.43 19.15
C PRO A 143 -9.98 -1.13 18.66
N TYR A 144 -9.93 -2.45 18.57
CA TYR A 144 -8.84 -3.23 17.99
C TYR A 144 -7.49 -3.03 18.71
N PRO A 145 -7.39 -3.27 20.03
CA PRO A 145 -6.19 -2.92 20.79
C PRO A 145 -4.93 -3.71 20.42
N ASP A 146 -5.09 -4.88 19.82
CA ASP A 146 -4.00 -5.79 19.47
C ASP A 146 -3.22 -5.41 18.20
N ILE A 147 -3.71 -4.44 17.40
CA ILE A 147 -2.98 -3.99 16.22
C ILE A 147 -1.90 -2.94 16.55
N TRP A 148 -1.98 -2.27 17.68
CA TRP A 148 -1.17 -1.07 17.94
C TRP A 148 0.30 -1.35 18.21
N GLU A 149 0.63 -2.42 18.93
CA GLU A 149 2.03 -2.80 19.17
C GLU A 149 2.75 -3.15 17.85
N PRO A 150 2.19 -3.97 16.94
CA PRO A 150 2.78 -4.19 15.63
C PRO A 150 2.85 -2.92 14.76
N LEU A 151 1.79 -2.11 14.73
CA LEU A 151 1.77 -0.87 13.94
C LEU A 151 2.79 0.15 14.45
N ARG A 152 3.02 0.24 15.77
CA ARG A 152 4.06 1.12 16.33
C ARG A 152 5.44 0.77 15.76
N LYS A 153 5.76 -0.52 15.63
CA LYS A 153 7.02 -0.97 15.02
C LYS A 153 7.14 -0.52 13.55
N VAL A 154 6.03 -0.51 12.82
CA VAL A 154 6.00 0.01 11.44
C VAL A 154 6.22 1.52 11.43
N PHE A 155 5.51 2.28 12.28
CA PHE A 155 5.67 3.73 12.38
C PHE A 155 7.09 4.13 12.80
N ASP A 156 7.68 3.41 13.76
CA ASP A 156 9.04 3.68 14.23
C ASP A 156 10.08 3.40 13.12
N ALA A 157 9.86 2.40 12.28
CA ALA A 157 10.77 2.05 11.20
C ALA A 157 10.66 3.00 9.99
N PHE A 158 9.45 3.31 9.54
CA PHE A 158 9.22 4.14 8.35
C PHE A 158 9.23 5.65 8.66
N GLY A 159 8.88 6.04 9.89
CA GLY A 159 8.48 7.41 10.19
C GLY A 159 7.09 7.73 9.64
N PHE A 160 6.37 8.66 10.28
CA PHE A 160 5.00 9.01 9.87
C PHE A 160 4.93 9.63 8.47
N ASP A 161 5.97 10.35 8.04
CA ASP A 161 6.03 10.96 6.71
C ASP A 161 5.98 9.96 5.55
N ARG A 162 6.31 8.68 5.81
CA ARG A 162 6.22 7.60 4.83
C ARG A 162 5.06 6.63 5.08
N CYS A 163 4.16 6.94 6.02
CA CYS A 163 2.99 6.14 6.35
C CYS A 163 1.71 6.85 5.88
N MET A 164 0.85 6.15 5.18
CA MET A 164 -0.41 6.68 4.69
C MET A 164 -1.57 5.87 5.25
N TRP A 165 -2.46 6.50 6.02
CA TRP A 165 -3.64 5.84 6.51
C TRP A 165 -4.72 5.66 5.42
N GLY A 166 -5.54 4.61 5.55
CA GLY A 166 -6.70 4.38 4.70
C GLY A 166 -7.56 3.22 5.20
N THR A 167 -8.80 3.18 4.79
CA THR A 167 -9.76 2.15 5.22
C THR A 167 -9.66 0.86 4.42
N ASP A 168 -9.23 0.93 3.16
CA ASP A 168 -9.40 -0.16 2.18
C ASP A 168 -10.86 -0.66 2.12
N TRP A 169 -11.79 0.28 2.08
CA TRP A 169 -13.21 0.05 2.34
C TRP A 169 -13.82 -1.02 1.44
N THR A 170 -13.47 -1.08 0.17
CA THR A 170 -14.02 -2.06 -0.76
C THR A 170 -13.77 -3.51 -0.35
N ARG A 171 -12.65 -3.78 0.34
CA ARG A 171 -12.33 -5.09 0.91
C ARG A 171 -12.79 -5.21 2.37
N ALA A 172 -12.50 -4.20 3.18
CA ALA A 172 -12.75 -4.21 4.63
C ALA A 172 -14.24 -4.30 5.00
N SER A 173 -15.15 -3.94 4.08
CA SER A 173 -16.60 -3.97 4.31
C SER A 173 -17.19 -5.34 4.69
N GLY A 174 -16.49 -6.43 4.35
CA GLY A 174 -16.86 -7.78 4.77
C GLY A 174 -16.45 -8.13 6.21
N VAL A 175 -15.56 -7.33 6.82
CA VAL A 175 -14.96 -7.62 8.14
C VAL A 175 -15.44 -6.66 9.22
N LEU A 176 -15.55 -5.37 8.91
CA LEU A 176 -15.92 -4.31 9.85
C LEU A 176 -16.77 -3.22 9.16
N ASN A 177 -17.41 -2.35 9.92
CA ASN A 177 -18.08 -1.19 9.31
C ASN A 177 -17.13 -0.01 9.13
N TYR A 178 -17.51 0.93 8.25
CA TYR A 178 -16.68 2.08 7.88
C TYR A 178 -16.30 2.93 9.09
N GLU A 179 -17.26 3.21 9.97
CA GLU A 179 -17.05 4.05 11.16
C GLU A 179 -16.01 3.44 12.10
N GLN A 180 -16.06 2.12 12.33
CA GLN A 180 -15.08 1.43 13.15
C GLN A 180 -13.66 1.54 12.57
N GLY A 181 -13.51 1.41 11.25
CA GLY A 181 -12.21 1.56 10.58
C GLY A 181 -11.64 2.97 10.72
N VAL A 182 -12.49 4.00 10.69
CA VAL A 182 -12.10 5.41 10.87
C VAL A 182 -11.83 5.74 12.33
N GLU A 183 -12.79 5.43 13.21
CA GLU A 183 -12.74 5.82 14.62
C GLU A 183 -11.60 5.13 15.38
N ALA A 184 -11.21 3.91 15.01
CA ALA A 184 -10.08 3.24 15.62
C ALA A 184 -8.79 4.08 15.58
N PHE A 185 -8.55 4.79 14.48
CA PHE A 185 -7.38 5.67 14.33
C PHE A 185 -7.65 7.09 14.88
N ARG A 186 -8.89 7.54 14.86
CA ARG A 186 -9.26 8.88 15.27
C ARG A 186 -9.27 9.07 16.80
N VAL A 187 -9.74 8.05 17.53
CA VAL A 187 -9.93 8.15 19.00
C VAL A 187 -8.88 7.41 19.83
N THR A 188 -7.93 6.73 19.19
CA THR A 188 -6.89 5.97 19.92
C THR A 188 -6.01 6.90 20.76
N ASP A 189 -5.56 6.42 21.90
CA ASP A 189 -4.51 7.04 22.73
C ASP A 189 -3.08 6.64 22.28
N GLN A 190 -3.00 5.72 21.30
CA GLN A 190 -1.72 5.23 20.77
C GLN A 190 -1.05 6.20 19.77
N LEU A 191 -1.77 7.20 19.31
CA LEU A 191 -1.28 8.24 18.43
C LEU A 191 -1.51 9.62 19.04
N SER A 192 -0.51 10.50 18.98
CA SER A 192 -0.66 11.92 19.28
C SER A 192 -1.39 12.65 18.15
N ASP A 193 -1.84 13.88 18.39
CA ASP A 193 -2.50 14.70 17.37
C ASP A 193 -1.58 15.01 16.19
N SER A 194 -0.28 15.19 16.44
CA SER A 194 0.72 15.39 15.39
C SER A 194 0.98 14.15 14.55
N GLU A 195 0.82 12.94 15.09
CA GLU A 195 0.98 11.68 14.37
C GLU A 195 -0.26 11.33 13.54
N ARG A 196 -1.41 11.97 13.82
CA ARG A 196 -2.65 11.83 13.03
C ARG A 196 -2.75 12.82 11.89
N SER A 197 -1.97 13.89 11.87
CA SER A 197 -1.99 14.97 10.88
C SER A 197 -1.05 14.70 9.73
#